data_29ed2e5101a8f5866864bdf240166a53
#
_entry.id   29ed2e5101a8f5866864bdf240166a53
#
_cell.length_a   1.000
_cell.length_b   1.000
_cell.length_c   1.000
_cell.angle_alpha   90.00
_cell.angle_beta   90.00
_cell.angle_gamma   90.00
#
_symmetry.space_group_name_H-M   'P 1'
#
loop_
_entity.id
_entity.type
_entity.pdbx_description
1 polymer ?
#
loop_
_entity_poly.entity_id
_entity_poly.type
_entity_poly.pdbx_seq_one_letter_code
_entity_poly.pdbx_strand_id
1 'polypeptide(L)'
;WPPPLMNRALPTRLLAAYDGLLTRHRLATTTVSGALLGGAGDVVVQHAAASSDVDRTAAFFIFGGVLTGPINYRWLDFLAAASRSIAPQGGAASLAAKVALQSTVMQPLIYLPSFYLTNALVRRWSVAEAAEHVRAEYADTLRRLWLFWTPSVCFAFGVLPLRLQAVFFAGVGFAWNVVLSAYNGAGPQRVASVTVSQEQVRGV
;
A
#
# COMPACT_ATOMS: atom_id res chain seq x y z
N TRP A 1 -9.60 31.81 -32.63
CA TRP A 1 -8.38 31.13 -32.14
C TRP A 1 -8.79 29.81 -31.55
N PRO A 2 -8.56 28.65 -32.20
CA PRO A 2 -8.82 27.36 -31.61
C PRO A 2 -7.82 27.16 -30.44
N PRO A 3 -8.23 26.56 -29.32
CA PRO A 3 -7.31 26.22 -28.24
C PRO A 3 -6.25 25.24 -28.75
N PRO A 4 -4.98 25.33 -28.28
CA PRO A 4 -3.93 24.42 -28.71
C PRO A 4 -4.38 22.99 -28.42
N LEU A 5 -4.30 22.15 -29.45
CA LEU A 5 -4.51 20.70 -29.34
C LEU A 5 -3.47 20.15 -28.36
N MET A 6 -3.81 20.21 -27.08
CA MET A 6 -3.03 19.57 -26.03
C MET A 6 -2.93 18.09 -26.39
N ASN A 7 -1.72 17.68 -26.71
CA ASN A 7 -1.34 16.46 -27.40
C ASN A 7 -1.95 15.21 -26.72
N ARG A 8 -3.17 14.82 -27.08
CA ARG A 8 -3.89 13.64 -26.58
C ARG A 8 -3.11 12.32 -26.78
N ALA A 9 -2.05 12.37 -27.61
CA ALA A 9 -1.17 11.24 -27.87
C ALA A 9 -0.10 11.00 -26.78
N LEU A 10 0.20 11.99 -25.92
CA LEU A 10 1.24 11.86 -24.89
C LEU A 10 0.86 10.84 -23.81
N PRO A 11 -0.33 10.89 -23.17
CA PRO A 11 -0.71 9.92 -22.16
C PRO A 11 -0.82 8.49 -22.72
N THR A 12 -1.25 8.31 -23.95
CA THR A 12 -1.31 6.97 -24.59
C THR A 12 0.07 6.41 -24.86
N ARG A 13 1.03 7.22 -25.25
CA ARG A 13 2.44 6.81 -25.47
C ARG A 13 3.12 6.45 -24.16
N LEU A 14 2.90 7.20 -23.09
CA LEU A 14 3.45 6.91 -21.77
C LEU A 14 2.88 5.60 -21.20
N LEU A 15 1.57 5.39 -21.32
CA LEU A 15 0.93 4.14 -20.92
C LEU A 15 1.45 2.94 -21.71
N ALA A 16 1.63 3.08 -23.02
CA ALA A 16 2.19 2.01 -23.86
C ALA A 16 3.66 1.71 -23.53
N ALA A 17 4.46 2.74 -23.20
CA ALA A 17 5.84 2.56 -22.76
C ALA A 17 5.91 1.86 -21.40
N TYR A 18 5.05 2.24 -20.46
CA TYR A 18 4.94 1.60 -19.14
C TYR A 18 4.50 0.13 -19.25
N ASP A 19 3.52 -0.15 -20.12
CA ASP A 19 3.07 -1.52 -20.41
C ASP A 19 4.18 -2.36 -21.04
N GLY A 20 4.96 -1.77 -21.94
CA GLY A 20 6.17 -2.38 -22.50
C GLY A 20 7.24 -2.69 -21.45
N LEU A 21 7.42 -1.84 -20.45
CA LEU A 21 8.32 -2.09 -19.31
C LEU A 21 7.77 -3.20 -18.39
N LEU A 22 6.47 -3.20 -18.13
CA LEU A 22 5.81 -4.25 -17.36
C LEU A 22 5.91 -5.62 -18.03
N THR A 23 5.89 -5.70 -19.36
CA THR A 23 6.04 -6.98 -20.07
C THR A 23 7.47 -7.47 -20.10
N ARG A 24 8.46 -6.57 -20.25
CA ARG A 24 9.89 -6.94 -20.38
C ARG A 24 10.61 -7.09 -19.04
N HIS A 25 10.29 -6.22 -18.09
CA HIS A 25 10.99 -6.09 -16.80
C HIS A 25 10.00 -5.96 -15.62
N ARG A 26 9.00 -6.84 -15.59
CA ARG A 26 7.88 -6.76 -14.64
C ARG A 26 8.32 -6.52 -13.20
N LEU A 27 9.25 -7.35 -12.68
CA LEU A 27 9.70 -7.22 -11.30
C LEU A 27 10.36 -5.87 -11.03
N ALA A 28 11.29 -5.45 -11.88
CA ALA A 28 11.98 -4.16 -11.71
C ALA A 28 10.98 -2.99 -11.82
N THR A 29 10.10 -3.02 -12.80
CA THR A 29 9.11 -1.95 -13.03
C THR A 29 8.15 -1.82 -11.85
N THR A 30 7.62 -2.92 -11.34
CA THR A 30 6.72 -2.89 -10.18
C THR A 30 7.44 -2.47 -8.90
N THR A 31 8.69 -2.92 -8.70
CA THR A 31 9.52 -2.51 -7.56
C THR A 31 9.77 -0.99 -7.56
N VAL A 32 10.22 -0.44 -8.69
CA VAL A 32 10.51 1.00 -8.79
C VAL A 32 9.22 1.82 -8.67
N SER A 33 8.14 1.41 -9.34
CA SER A 33 6.86 2.11 -9.24
C SER A 33 6.31 2.10 -7.81
N GLY A 34 6.38 0.96 -7.13
CA GLY A 34 5.93 0.84 -5.75
C GLY A 34 6.76 1.69 -4.78
N ALA A 35 8.08 1.72 -4.96
CA ALA A 35 8.98 2.56 -4.18
C ALA A 35 8.65 4.04 -4.35
N LEU A 36 8.51 4.50 -5.59
CA LEU A 36 8.17 5.89 -5.89
C LEU A 36 6.80 6.29 -5.33
N LEU A 37 5.78 5.44 -5.50
CA LEU A 37 4.43 5.72 -4.97
C LEU A 37 4.40 5.72 -3.44
N GLY A 38 5.14 4.81 -2.79
CA GLY A 38 5.26 4.77 -1.34
C GLY A 38 5.91 6.03 -0.78
N GLY A 39 7.09 6.38 -1.29
CA GLY A 39 7.81 7.59 -0.87
C GLY A 39 7.04 8.87 -1.17
N ALA A 40 6.46 9.00 -2.36
CA ALA A 40 5.67 10.17 -2.74
C ALA A 40 4.43 10.34 -1.85
N GLY A 41 3.74 9.25 -1.50
CA GLY A 41 2.60 9.31 -0.58
C GLY A 41 2.98 9.84 0.80
N ASP A 42 4.13 9.43 1.32
CA ASP A 42 4.64 9.93 2.59
C ASP A 42 5.07 11.40 2.53
N VAL A 43 5.77 11.80 1.46
CA VAL A 43 6.19 13.21 1.24
C VAL A 43 4.97 14.15 1.21
N VAL A 44 3.88 13.75 0.56
CA VAL A 44 2.63 14.53 0.53
C VAL A 44 2.08 14.76 1.94
N VAL A 45 2.07 13.71 2.77
CA VAL A 45 1.59 13.83 4.16
C VAL A 45 2.51 14.69 5.01
N GLN A 46 3.83 14.50 4.89
CA GLN A 46 4.79 15.31 5.63
C GLN A 46 4.70 16.78 5.25
N HIS A 47 4.57 17.08 3.96
CA HIS A 47 4.40 18.46 3.49
C HIS A 47 3.13 19.11 4.07
N ALA A 48 1.99 18.37 4.04
CA ALA A 48 0.73 18.85 4.61
C ALA A 48 0.80 19.06 6.14
N ALA A 49 1.65 18.28 6.83
CA ALA A 49 1.87 18.38 8.28
C ALA A 49 3.00 19.35 8.67
N ALA A 50 3.60 20.07 7.71
CA ALA A 50 4.78 20.92 7.91
C ALA A 50 5.92 20.19 8.66
N SER A 51 6.10 18.89 8.38
CA SER A 51 7.10 18.01 9.00
C SER A 51 8.11 17.51 7.97
N SER A 52 9.28 17.06 8.44
CA SER A 52 10.29 16.43 7.60
C SER A 52 10.97 15.31 8.38
N ASP A 53 10.76 14.07 7.93
CA ASP A 53 11.34 12.85 8.51
C ASP A 53 11.82 11.95 7.36
N VAL A 54 13.11 12.03 7.06
CA VAL A 54 13.73 11.32 5.93
C VAL A 54 13.72 9.81 6.15
N ASP A 55 13.93 9.35 7.38
CA ASP A 55 13.91 7.92 7.72
C ASP A 55 12.51 7.33 7.49
N ARG A 56 11.49 8.10 7.81
CA ARG A 56 10.10 7.74 7.53
C ARG A 56 9.84 7.60 6.03
N THR A 57 10.24 8.59 5.23
CA THR A 57 10.11 8.52 3.77
C THR A 57 10.90 7.34 3.19
N ALA A 58 12.10 7.08 3.69
CA ALA A 58 12.90 5.93 3.28
C ALA A 58 12.20 4.61 3.61
N ALA A 59 11.58 4.49 4.78
CA ALA A 59 10.81 3.31 5.15
C ALA A 59 9.62 3.07 4.19
N PHE A 60 8.86 4.10 3.85
CA PHE A 60 7.76 4.00 2.88
C PHE A 60 8.24 3.69 1.47
N PHE A 61 9.37 4.25 1.04
CA PHE A 61 9.99 3.96 -0.24
C PHE A 61 10.43 2.49 -0.34
N ILE A 62 11.17 1.99 0.67
CA ILE A 62 11.65 0.61 0.73
C ILE A 62 10.47 -0.36 0.82
N PHE A 63 9.53 -0.10 1.71
CA PHE A 63 8.33 -0.92 1.87
C PHE A 63 7.53 -1.02 0.56
N GLY A 64 7.25 0.12 -0.10
CA GLY A 64 6.54 0.15 -1.37
C GLY A 64 7.24 -0.67 -2.45
N GLY A 65 8.56 -0.56 -2.56
CA GLY A 65 9.36 -1.35 -3.50
C GLY A 65 9.35 -2.84 -3.21
N VAL A 66 9.65 -3.23 -1.98
CA VAL A 66 9.71 -4.65 -1.56
C VAL A 66 8.34 -5.30 -1.63
N LEU A 67 7.29 -4.61 -1.17
CA LEU A 67 5.94 -5.15 -1.22
C LEU A 67 5.44 -5.31 -2.66
N THR A 68 5.50 -4.24 -3.45
CA THR A 68 4.90 -4.22 -4.80
C THR A 68 5.71 -5.04 -5.79
N GLY A 69 7.03 -5.12 -5.63
CA GLY A 69 7.91 -5.95 -6.44
C GLY A 69 7.82 -7.43 -6.05
N PRO A 70 8.78 -7.95 -5.27
CA PRO A 70 8.92 -9.39 -5.07
C PRO A 70 7.75 -10.04 -4.32
N ILE A 71 7.18 -9.38 -3.31
CA ILE A 71 6.11 -9.96 -2.49
C ILE A 71 4.83 -10.09 -3.31
N ASN A 72 4.32 -9.00 -3.90
CA ASN A 72 3.10 -9.05 -4.69
C ASN A 72 3.24 -9.90 -5.95
N TYR A 73 4.43 -9.93 -6.57
CA TYR A 73 4.67 -10.80 -7.72
C TYR A 73 4.39 -12.27 -7.38
N ARG A 74 5.00 -12.77 -6.30
CA ARG A 74 4.79 -14.17 -5.83
C ARG A 74 3.38 -14.40 -5.32
N TRP A 75 2.81 -13.41 -4.64
CA TRP A 75 1.46 -13.49 -4.14
C TRP A 75 0.42 -13.61 -5.25
N LEU A 76 0.54 -12.86 -6.33
CA LEU A 76 -0.40 -12.93 -7.45
C LEU A 76 -0.36 -14.29 -8.15
N ASP A 77 0.82 -14.90 -8.29
CA ASP A 77 0.95 -16.25 -8.83
C ASP A 77 0.27 -17.29 -7.91
N PHE A 78 0.53 -17.20 -6.61
CA PHE A 78 -0.13 -18.04 -5.60
C PHE A 78 -1.65 -17.83 -5.62
N LEU A 79 -2.12 -16.60 -5.64
CA LEU A 79 -3.54 -16.25 -5.65
C LEU A 79 -4.25 -16.80 -6.88
N ALA A 80 -3.61 -16.71 -8.05
CA ALA A 80 -4.13 -17.29 -9.28
C ALA A 80 -4.22 -18.82 -9.22
N ALA A 81 -3.23 -19.50 -8.64
CA ALA A 81 -3.25 -20.96 -8.46
C ALA A 81 -4.31 -21.38 -7.44
N ALA A 82 -4.32 -20.78 -6.26
CA ALA A 82 -5.25 -21.09 -5.18
C ALA A 82 -6.71 -20.85 -5.60
N SER A 83 -7.00 -19.72 -6.27
CA SER A 83 -8.36 -19.43 -6.73
C SER A 83 -8.86 -20.42 -7.78
N ARG A 84 -7.99 -20.95 -8.64
CA ARG A 84 -8.36 -22.02 -9.60
C ARG A 84 -8.66 -23.35 -8.89
N SER A 85 -7.95 -23.65 -7.82
CA SER A 85 -8.21 -24.88 -7.03
C SER A 85 -9.51 -24.78 -6.23
N ILE A 86 -9.82 -23.60 -5.65
CA ILE A 86 -11.02 -23.39 -4.84
C ILE A 86 -12.27 -23.23 -5.71
N ALA A 87 -12.15 -22.53 -6.83
CA ALA A 87 -13.26 -22.21 -7.73
C ALA A 87 -12.82 -22.38 -9.20
N PRO A 88 -12.69 -23.65 -9.68
CA PRO A 88 -12.19 -23.94 -11.02
C PRO A 88 -13.07 -23.38 -12.14
N GLN A 89 -14.36 -23.18 -11.87
CA GLN A 89 -15.31 -22.63 -12.83
C GLN A 89 -15.21 -21.10 -12.99
N GLY A 90 -14.35 -20.43 -12.21
CA GLY A 90 -14.17 -18.97 -12.26
C GLY A 90 -15.36 -18.20 -11.70
N GLY A 91 -15.65 -17.05 -12.32
CA GLY A 91 -16.81 -16.20 -11.95
C GLY A 91 -16.72 -15.61 -10.53
N ALA A 92 -17.90 -15.40 -9.94
CA ALA A 92 -18.03 -14.78 -8.60
C ALA A 92 -17.34 -15.59 -7.48
N ALA A 93 -17.36 -16.92 -7.57
CA ALA A 93 -16.69 -17.77 -6.58
C ALA A 93 -15.16 -17.60 -6.61
N SER A 94 -14.56 -17.50 -7.79
CA SER A 94 -13.12 -17.21 -7.93
C SER A 94 -12.77 -15.81 -7.42
N LEU A 95 -13.62 -14.81 -7.68
CA LEU A 95 -13.46 -13.47 -7.13
C LEU A 95 -13.53 -13.48 -5.60
N ALA A 96 -14.55 -14.13 -5.02
CA ALA A 96 -14.71 -14.25 -3.58
C ALA A 96 -13.51 -14.96 -2.92
N ALA A 97 -12.99 -16.03 -3.52
CA ALA A 97 -11.80 -16.72 -3.04
C ALA A 97 -10.57 -15.79 -3.04
N LYS A 98 -10.35 -15.01 -4.10
CA LYS A 98 -9.25 -14.04 -4.18
C LYS A 98 -9.37 -12.95 -3.11
N VAL A 99 -10.57 -12.37 -2.94
CA VAL A 99 -10.82 -11.36 -1.93
C VAL A 99 -10.62 -11.92 -0.53
N ALA A 100 -11.13 -13.12 -0.25
CA ALA A 100 -10.96 -13.77 1.05
C ALA A 100 -9.47 -14.02 1.35
N LEU A 101 -8.71 -14.62 0.44
CA LEU A 101 -7.27 -14.86 0.63
C LEU A 101 -6.49 -13.54 0.80
N GLN A 102 -6.84 -12.52 0.03
CA GLN A 102 -6.22 -11.20 0.16
C GLN A 102 -6.47 -10.61 1.55
N SER A 103 -7.71 -10.68 2.05
CA SER A 103 -8.08 -10.06 3.31
C SER A 103 -7.66 -10.85 4.55
N THR A 104 -7.64 -12.19 4.47
CA THR A 104 -7.35 -13.04 5.65
C THR A 104 -5.90 -13.51 5.73
N VAL A 105 -5.18 -13.55 4.62
CA VAL A 105 -3.79 -14.03 4.57
C VAL A 105 -2.83 -12.90 4.22
N MET A 106 -3.00 -12.30 3.03
CA MET A 106 -2.03 -11.29 2.55
C MET A 106 -1.97 -10.08 3.47
N GLN A 107 -3.10 -9.50 3.80
CA GLN A 107 -3.14 -8.24 4.55
C GLN A 107 -2.67 -8.40 6.00
N PRO A 108 -3.18 -9.35 6.80
CA PRO A 108 -2.73 -9.48 8.18
C PRO A 108 -1.39 -10.19 8.35
N LEU A 109 -1.05 -11.18 7.52
CA LEU A 109 0.12 -12.02 7.78
C LEU A 109 1.36 -11.62 6.97
N ILE A 110 1.20 -10.88 5.88
CA ILE A 110 2.32 -10.51 5.01
C ILE A 110 2.46 -8.98 4.93
N TYR A 111 1.40 -8.28 4.55
CA TYR A 111 1.44 -6.84 4.32
C TYR A 111 1.79 -6.05 5.59
N LEU A 112 0.97 -6.13 6.63
CA LEU A 112 1.18 -5.37 7.87
C LEU A 112 2.48 -5.76 8.59
N PRO A 113 2.83 -7.04 8.77
CA PRO A 113 4.12 -7.40 9.34
C PRO A 113 5.30 -6.86 8.53
N SER A 114 5.24 -6.90 7.20
CA SER A 114 6.29 -6.31 6.34
C SER A 114 6.39 -4.80 6.51
N PHE A 115 5.26 -4.10 6.65
CA PHE A 115 5.24 -2.66 6.91
C PHE A 115 5.90 -2.30 8.23
N TYR A 116 5.47 -2.94 9.32
CA TYR A 116 6.01 -2.66 10.65
C TYR A 116 7.48 -3.06 10.76
N LEU A 117 7.87 -4.20 10.18
CA LEU A 117 9.28 -4.63 10.15
C LEU A 117 10.15 -3.63 9.39
N THR A 118 9.71 -3.18 8.22
CA THR A 118 10.46 -2.18 7.43
C THR A 118 10.64 -0.88 8.21
N ASN A 119 9.58 -0.39 8.86
CA ASN A 119 9.66 0.80 9.70
C ASN A 119 10.62 0.60 10.89
N ALA A 120 10.52 -0.53 11.59
CA ALA A 120 11.39 -0.83 12.71
C ALA A 120 12.87 -0.87 12.30
N LEU A 121 13.18 -1.50 11.16
CA LEU A 121 14.56 -1.62 10.66
C LEU A 121 15.13 -0.28 10.20
N VAL A 122 14.39 0.47 9.38
CA VAL A 122 14.87 1.74 8.82
C VAL A 122 14.98 2.82 9.91
N ARG A 123 14.02 2.87 10.80
CA ARG A 123 13.96 3.85 11.90
C ARG A 123 14.74 3.39 13.14
N ARG A 124 15.37 2.23 13.08
CA ARG A 124 16.22 1.65 14.14
C ARG A 124 15.51 1.53 15.48
N TRP A 125 14.23 1.16 15.45
CA TRP A 125 13.46 0.90 16.68
C TRP A 125 14.02 -0.33 17.41
N SER A 126 14.03 -0.27 18.70
CA SER A 126 14.24 -1.46 19.53
C SER A 126 13.09 -2.44 19.36
N VAL A 127 13.31 -3.71 19.71
CA VAL A 127 12.27 -4.74 19.66
C VAL A 127 11.07 -4.37 20.55
N ALA A 128 11.33 -3.75 21.69
CA ALA A 128 10.28 -3.31 22.61
C ALA A 128 9.41 -2.19 22.01
N GLU A 129 10.03 -1.15 21.43
CA GLU A 129 9.34 -0.05 20.75
C GLU A 129 8.52 -0.55 19.56
N ALA A 130 9.10 -1.44 18.73
CA ALA A 130 8.40 -2.04 17.62
C ALA A 130 7.18 -2.85 18.07
N ALA A 131 7.32 -3.66 19.11
CA ALA A 131 6.23 -4.47 19.66
C ALA A 131 5.11 -3.62 20.26
N GLU A 132 5.45 -2.55 20.96
CA GLU A 132 4.49 -1.59 21.52
C GLU A 132 3.71 -0.89 20.40
N HIS A 133 4.40 -0.40 19.38
CA HIS A 133 3.77 0.24 18.22
C HIS A 133 2.84 -0.71 17.46
N VAL A 134 3.27 -1.95 17.22
CA VAL A 134 2.42 -2.97 16.61
C VAL A 134 1.18 -3.24 17.46
N ARG A 135 1.32 -3.41 18.76
CA ARG A 135 0.17 -3.66 19.67
C ARG A 135 -0.84 -2.50 19.66
N ALA A 136 -0.34 -1.27 19.61
CA ALA A 136 -1.18 -0.09 19.63
C ALA A 136 -1.95 0.13 18.32
N GLU A 137 -1.32 -0.13 17.15
CA GLU A 137 -1.82 0.34 15.86
C GLU A 137 -2.33 -0.79 14.94
N TYR A 138 -1.95 -2.05 15.20
CA TYR A 138 -2.17 -3.15 14.26
C TYR A 138 -3.65 -3.37 13.92
N ALA A 139 -4.50 -3.48 14.93
CA ALA A 139 -5.93 -3.78 14.74
C ALA A 139 -6.64 -2.66 13.98
N ASP A 140 -6.35 -1.41 14.32
CA ASP A 140 -6.93 -0.24 13.67
C ASP A 140 -6.43 -0.08 12.24
N THR A 141 -5.15 -0.31 12.00
CA THR A 141 -4.58 -0.30 10.65
C THR A 141 -5.17 -1.40 9.78
N LEU A 142 -5.31 -2.61 10.31
CA LEU A 142 -5.94 -3.73 9.60
C LEU A 142 -7.40 -3.45 9.24
N ARG A 143 -8.16 -2.87 10.18
CA ARG A 143 -9.56 -2.47 9.93
C ARG A 143 -9.66 -1.44 8.82
N ARG A 144 -8.82 -0.39 8.83
CA ARG A 144 -8.76 0.63 7.77
C ARG A 144 -8.36 0.01 6.43
N LEU A 145 -7.39 -0.91 6.44
CA LEU A 145 -6.95 -1.65 5.28
C LEU A 145 -8.11 -2.41 4.63
N TRP A 146 -8.89 -3.14 5.42
CA TRP A 146 -10.06 -3.87 4.93
C TRP A 146 -11.13 -2.94 4.37
N LEU A 147 -11.46 -1.85 5.08
CA LEU A 147 -12.46 -0.88 4.64
C LEU A 147 -12.06 -0.18 3.34
N PHE A 148 -10.78 0.03 3.10
CA PHE A 148 -10.27 0.70 1.91
C PHE A 148 -10.08 -0.26 0.72
N TRP A 149 -9.41 -1.40 0.95
CA TRP A 149 -9.03 -2.29 -0.13
C TRP A 149 -10.13 -3.25 -0.57
N THR A 150 -10.98 -3.73 0.32
CA THR A 150 -12.03 -4.70 -0.07
C THR A 150 -12.98 -4.12 -1.11
N PRO A 151 -13.59 -2.93 -0.94
CA PRO A 151 -14.41 -2.33 -1.98
C PRO A 151 -13.62 -1.99 -3.24
N SER A 152 -12.36 -1.55 -3.11
CA SER A 152 -11.52 -1.24 -4.27
C SER A 152 -11.24 -2.46 -5.12
N VAL A 153 -10.93 -3.60 -4.51
CA VAL A 153 -10.68 -4.87 -5.20
C VAL A 153 -11.95 -5.40 -5.86
N CYS A 154 -13.09 -5.36 -5.15
CA CYS A 154 -14.38 -5.77 -5.70
C CYS A 154 -14.76 -4.91 -6.91
N PHE A 155 -14.57 -3.60 -6.83
CA PHE A 155 -14.84 -2.69 -7.95
C PHE A 155 -13.91 -2.97 -9.13
N ALA A 156 -12.60 -3.11 -8.88
CA ALA A 156 -11.62 -3.34 -9.94
C ALA A 156 -11.91 -4.63 -10.72
N PHE A 157 -12.12 -5.73 -10.01
CA PHE A 157 -12.34 -7.04 -10.66
C PHE A 157 -13.77 -7.26 -11.13
N GLY A 158 -14.76 -6.59 -10.52
CA GLY A 158 -16.17 -6.75 -10.87
C GLY A 158 -16.65 -5.82 -12.00
N VAL A 159 -16.03 -4.64 -12.13
CA VAL A 159 -16.54 -3.57 -13.00
C VAL A 159 -15.53 -3.13 -14.06
N LEU A 160 -14.24 -3.05 -13.71
CA LEU A 160 -13.25 -2.50 -14.60
C LEU A 160 -12.71 -3.52 -15.63
N PRO A 161 -12.61 -3.14 -16.91
CA PRO A 161 -11.90 -3.94 -17.88
C PRO A 161 -10.42 -4.06 -17.51
N LEU A 162 -9.81 -5.21 -17.84
CA LEU A 162 -8.43 -5.58 -17.44
C LEU A 162 -7.41 -4.47 -17.70
N ARG A 163 -7.54 -3.78 -18.84
CA ARG A 163 -6.63 -2.69 -19.24
C ARG A 163 -6.64 -1.48 -18.30
N LEU A 164 -7.72 -1.26 -17.53
CA LEU A 164 -7.84 -0.13 -16.61
C LEU A 164 -7.47 -0.51 -15.18
N GLN A 165 -7.42 -1.79 -14.84
CA GLN A 165 -7.15 -2.27 -13.48
C GLN A 165 -5.77 -1.84 -12.98
N ALA A 166 -4.74 -1.89 -13.83
CA ALA A 166 -3.38 -1.49 -13.45
C ALA A 166 -3.30 0.00 -13.05
N VAL A 167 -3.91 0.88 -13.86
CA VAL A 167 -3.95 2.32 -13.59
C VAL A 167 -4.79 2.63 -12.35
N PHE A 168 -5.93 1.95 -12.20
CA PHE A 168 -6.77 2.08 -11.02
C PHE A 168 -6.01 1.67 -9.75
N PHE A 169 -5.36 0.50 -9.73
CA PHE A 169 -4.60 0.05 -8.58
C PHE A 169 -3.38 0.93 -8.27
N ALA A 170 -2.76 1.55 -9.26
CA ALA A 170 -1.70 2.53 -9.03
C ALA A 170 -2.25 3.76 -8.27
N GLY A 171 -3.39 4.31 -8.71
CA GLY A 171 -4.05 5.44 -8.04
C GLY A 171 -4.54 5.10 -6.64
N VAL A 172 -5.21 3.96 -6.49
CA VAL A 172 -5.68 3.45 -5.20
C VAL A 172 -4.52 3.16 -4.26
N GLY A 173 -3.43 2.57 -4.77
CA GLY A 173 -2.22 2.30 -4.00
C GLY A 173 -1.54 3.58 -3.51
N PHE A 174 -1.48 4.63 -4.35
CA PHE A 174 -0.99 5.94 -3.94
C PHE A 174 -1.86 6.53 -2.82
N ALA A 175 -3.19 6.57 -3.01
CA ALA A 175 -4.12 7.05 -1.99
C ALA A 175 -3.99 6.27 -0.68
N TRP A 176 -3.81 4.95 -0.75
CA TRP A 176 -3.55 4.13 0.42
C TRP A 176 -2.23 4.47 1.12
N ASN A 177 -1.16 4.73 0.40
CA ASN A 177 0.12 5.16 0.99
C ASN A 177 -0.03 6.49 1.74
N VAL A 178 -0.82 7.43 1.21
CA VAL A 178 -1.16 8.68 1.91
C VAL A 178 -1.92 8.38 3.21
N VAL A 179 -2.94 7.52 3.17
CA VAL A 179 -3.70 7.10 4.36
C VAL A 179 -2.78 6.43 5.38
N LEU A 180 -1.99 5.45 4.94
CA LEU A 180 -1.08 4.70 5.80
C LEU A 180 -0.04 5.61 6.47
N SER A 181 0.53 6.53 5.71
CA SER A 181 1.48 7.51 6.23
C SER A 181 0.83 8.46 7.24
N ALA A 182 -0.37 8.96 6.96
CA ALA A 182 -1.08 9.88 7.84
C ALA A 182 -1.38 9.27 9.22
N TYR A 183 -1.69 7.98 9.27
CA TYR A 183 -2.07 7.31 10.51
C TYR A 183 -0.92 6.61 11.23
N ASN A 184 -0.02 5.93 10.51
CA ASN A 184 1.01 5.08 11.09
C ASN A 184 2.44 5.60 10.91
N GLY A 185 2.64 6.69 10.17
CA GLY A 185 3.97 7.19 9.82
C GLY A 185 4.74 7.83 10.98
N ALA A 186 4.06 8.29 12.04
CA ALA A 186 4.70 9.06 13.12
C ALA A 186 5.55 8.21 14.10
N GLY A 187 5.37 6.88 14.14
CA GLY A 187 6.12 5.99 15.03
C GLY A 187 5.78 6.12 16.54
N PRO A 188 6.56 5.49 17.41
CA PRO A 188 6.28 5.37 18.86
C PRO A 188 6.17 6.69 19.62
N GLN A 189 6.82 7.74 19.15
CA GLN A 189 6.83 9.07 19.82
C GLN A 189 5.43 9.68 19.98
N ARG A 190 4.49 9.34 19.10
CA ARG A 190 3.10 9.81 19.21
C ARG A 190 2.33 9.15 20.34
N VAL A 191 2.65 7.91 20.65
CA VAL A 191 2.03 7.15 21.74
C VAL A 191 2.45 7.71 23.10
N ALA A 192 3.75 8.00 23.26
CA ALA A 192 4.30 8.59 24.49
C ALA A 192 3.70 9.98 24.80
N SER A 193 3.53 10.84 23.79
CA SER A 193 2.95 12.18 23.98
C SER A 193 1.47 12.16 24.38
N VAL A 194 0.70 11.21 23.87
CA VAL A 194 -0.72 11.04 24.22
C VAL A 194 -0.86 10.48 25.64
N THR A 195 0.00 9.54 26.03
CA THR A 195 -0.01 8.95 27.38
C THR A 195 0.35 9.99 28.45
N VAL A 196 1.39 10.81 28.21
CA VAL A 196 1.78 11.89 29.11
C VAL A 196 0.67 12.95 29.26
N SER A 197 0.00 13.33 28.15
CA SER A 197 -1.15 14.25 28.21
C SER A 197 -2.33 13.69 29.00
N GLN A 198 -2.59 12.39 28.90
CA GLN A 198 -3.69 11.75 29.64
C GLN A 198 -3.40 11.60 31.14
N GLU A 199 -2.14 11.36 31.52
CA GLU A 199 -1.73 11.33 32.93
C GLU A 199 -1.79 12.72 33.58
N GLN A 200 -1.39 13.77 32.84
CA GLN A 200 -1.52 15.16 33.34
C GLN A 200 -2.97 15.59 33.55
N VAL A 201 -3.92 15.10 32.75
CA VAL A 201 -5.36 15.40 32.91
C VAL A 201 -6.00 14.61 34.04
N ARG A 202 -5.44 13.45 34.40
CA ARG A 202 -5.95 12.62 35.51
C ARG A 202 -5.34 12.96 36.89
N GLY A 203 -4.29 13.77 36.90
CA GLY A 203 -3.60 14.21 38.14
C GLY A 203 -4.05 15.56 38.67
N VAL A 204 -5.13 16.15 38.13
CA VAL A 204 -5.85 17.32 38.61
C VAL A 204 -7.26 16.91 39.00
#